data_6759c87067551c7deb5819c2a005b936
#
_entry.id   6759c87067551c7deb5819c2a005b936
#
_cell.length_a   1.000
_cell.length_b   1.000
_cell.length_c   1.000
_cell.angle_alpha   90.00
_cell.angle_beta   90.00
_cell.angle_gamma   90.00
#
_symmetry.space_group_name_H-M   'P 1'
#
loop_
_entity.id
_entity.type
_entity.pdbx_description
1 polymer ?
#
loop_
_entity_poly.entity_id
_entity_poly.type
_entity_poly.pdbx_seq_one_letter_code
_entity_poly.pdbx_strand_id
1 'polypeptide(L)'
;MHPRFLDMLGFTYEEASAYLRYVLDKYGTGQDSFEELWQLIVNNYDGYRFRPGAEPLFNSTILTYFFKNFATMDGMIPSELVDENLRTDIGWIRRLTLSQENSKEMLDALVIDDELSYNVSDLSSKFNKRKFFDKNFYPVSLFYLGMTTLRNNYRMVLPNLTMRSIYMDYYNEMNHIEGNAQRYVPTYERFTEERRFEPLVQNYFEQYLGQFPAQVFDRINENFIRCSFFELCSRYLSSYYTFAIEQNNSAGRSDFEMTGIPGTDYYKDDRLVEFKYFKAKEAERMLALSDPRPEDVAQVLAYAKDTKEKFPYYHVRSYIVYICANKGWKCWEVTP
;
A
#
# COMPACT_ATOMS: atom_id res chain seq x y z
N MET A 1 -8.03 -26.53 -1.04
CA MET A 1 -8.52 -26.61 0.36
C MET A 1 -10.02 -26.88 0.35
N HIS A 2 -10.52 -27.71 1.28
CA HIS A 2 -11.94 -28.02 1.35
C HIS A 2 -12.73 -26.80 1.87
N PRO A 3 -13.88 -26.43 1.29
CA PRO A 3 -14.63 -25.21 1.67
C PRO A 3 -14.93 -25.05 3.18
N ARG A 4 -15.12 -26.16 3.89
CA ARG A 4 -15.41 -26.17 5.33
C ARG A 4 -14.26 -25.73 6.25
N PHE A 5 -13.06 -25.56 5.72
CA PHE A 5 -11.85 -25.24 6.50
C PHE A 5 -11.19 -23.94 6.04
N LEU A 6 -11.87 -23.15 5.21
CA LEU A 6 -11.31 -21.89 4.71
C LEU A 6 -11.10 -20.89 5.84
N ASP A 7 -12.04 -20.80 6.77
CA ASP A 7 -12.07 -19.83 7.86
C ASP A 7 -11.11 -20.18 9.01
N MET A 8 -10.45 -21.34 8.96
CA MET A 8 -9.50 -21.77 10.00
C MET A 8 -8.12 -21.11 9.88
N LEU A 9 -7.87 -20.36 8.80
CA LEU A 9 -6.53 -19.80 8.50
C LEU A 9 -6.42 -18.30 8.77
N GLY A 10 -7.50 -17.64 9.18
CA GLY A 10 -7.54 -16.21 9.45
C GLY A 10 -8.84 -15.82 10.11
N PHE A 11 -8.97 -14.53 10.46
CA PHE A 11 -10.25 -14.00 10.93
C PHE A 11 -11.14 -13.63 9.75
N THR A 12 -12.42 -13.96 9.88
CA THR A 12 -13.46 -13.43 8.98
C THR A 12 -13.68 -11.94 9.24
N TYR A 13 -14.38 -11.28 8.30
CA TYR A 13 -14.80 -9.89 8.45
C TYR A 13 -15.64 -9.68 9.73
N GLU A 14 -16.55 -10.59 10.02
CA GLU A 14 -17.41 -10.53 11.20
C GLU A 14 -16.61 -10.68 12.50
N GLU A 15 -15.71 -11.66 12.58
CA GLU A 15 -14.84 -11.89 13.74
C GLU A 15 -13.91 -10.72 14.01
N ALA A 16 -13.23 -10.21 12.97
CA ALA A 16 -12.32 -9.08 13.08
C ALA A 16 -13.06 -7.80 13.52
N SER A 17 -14.25 -7.52 12.95
CA SER A 17 -15.04 -6.35 13.32
C SER A 17 -15.59 -6.45 14.75
N ALA A 18 -16.05 -7.63 15.16
CA ALA A 18 -16.49 -7.87 16.53
C ALA A 18 -15.34 -7.69 17.54
N TYR A 19 -14.16 -8.17 17.19
CA TYR A 19 -12.98 -8.01 18.05
C TYR A 19 -12.53 -6.54 18.13
N LEU A 20 -12.56 -5.79 17.02
CA LEU A 20 -12.28 -4.36 17.06
C LEU A 20 -13.26 -3.62 17.99
N ARG A 21 -14.57 -3.90 17.92
CA ARG A 21 -15.56 -3.29 18.82
C ARG A 21 -15.26 -3.58 20.28
N TYR A 22 -14.92 -4.82 20.61
CA TYR A 22 -14.51 -5.21 21.96
C TYR A 22 -13.27 -4.45 22.44
N VAL A 23 -12.26 -4.32 21.59
CA VAL A 23 -11.00 -3.62 21.93
C VAL A 23 -11.25 -2.12 22.11
N LEU A 24 -12.07 -1.50 21.25
CA LEU A 24 -12.46 -0.09 21.37
C LEU A 24 -13.24 0.21 22.64
N ASP A 25 -14.21 -0.65 22.99
CA ASP A 25 -14.99 -0.50 24.23
C ASP A 25 -14.10 -0.56 25.48
N LYS A 26 -13.06 -1.36 25.44
CA LYS A 26 -12.18 -1.61 26.58
C LYS A 26 -10.99 -0.68 26.68
N TYR A 27 -10.40 -0.24 25.57
CA TYR A 27 -9.13 0.48 25.50
C TYR A 27 -9.19 1.76 24.67
N GLY A 28 -10.29 2.02 23.95
CA GLY A 28 -10.42 3.21 23.11
C GLY A 28 -10.38 4.51 23.93
N THR A 29 -9.81 5.55 23.36
CA THR A 29 -9.68 6.87 23.99
C THR A 29 -11.00 7.67 24.00
N GLY A 30 -12.05 7.17 23.36
CA GLY A 30 -13.32 7.87 23.13
C GLY A 30 -13.25 8.89 21.97
N GLN A 31 -12.08 9.11 21.38
CA GLN A 31 -11.89 9.90 20.16
C GLN A 31 -11.81 9.01 18.91
N ASP A 32 -11.58 7.71 19.12
CA ASP A 32 -11.42 6.75 18.04
C ASP A 32 -12.78 6.42 17.40
N SER A 33 -12.89 6.62 16.11
CA SER A 33 -14.03 6.16 15.33
C SER A 33 -13.81 4.70 14.92
N PHE A 34 -14.85 3.87 15.08
CA PHE A 34 -14.81 2.48 14.61
C PHE A 34 -14.52 2.45 13.11
N GLU A 35 -15.13 3.31 12.33
CA GLU A 35 -15.00 3.37 10.88
C GLU A 35 -13.58 3.70 10.44
N GLU A 36 -12.91 4.64 11.11
CA GLU A 36 -11.51 5.03 10.82
C GLU A 36 -10.55 3.88 11.10
N LEU A 37 -10.65 3.27 12.29
CA LEU A 37 -9.81 2.12 12.64
C LEU A 37 -10.14 0.88 11.82
N TRP A 38 -11.41 0.68 11.49
CA TRP A 38 -11.83 -0.42 10.63
C TRP A 38 -11.21 -0.31 9.25
N GLN A 39 -11.22 0.88 8.67
CA GLN A 39 -10.61 1.14 7.38
C GLN A 39 -9.08 0.89 7.42
N LEU A 40 -8.40 1.34 8.47
CA LEU A 40 -6.98 1.06 8.68
C LEU A 40 -6.71 -0.45 8.72
N ILE A 41 -7.50 -1.20 9.48
CA ILE A 41 -7.35 -2.66 9.64
C ILE A 41 -7.62 -3.40 8.33
N VAL A 42 -8.66 -3.04 7.60
CA VAL A 42 -8.97 -3.65 6.29
C VAL A 42 -7.83 -3.41 5.31
N ASN A 43 -7.35 -2.18 5.20
CA ASN A 43 -6.30 -1.83 4.25
C ASN A 43 -4.98 -2.57 4.52
N ASN A 44 -4.64 -2.79 5.79
CA ASN A 44 -3.35 -3.32 6.17
C ASN A 44 -3.33 -4.84 6.38
N TYR A 45 -4.47 -5.47 6.72
CA TYR A 45 -4.45 -6.86 7.22
C TYR A 45 -5.43 -7.81 6.55
N ASP A 46 -6.39 -7.31 5.76
CA ASP A 46 -7.34 -8.12 4.98
C ASP A 46 -6.71 -8.63 3.67
N GLY A 47 -7.48 -9.32 2.85
CA GLY A 47 -7.17 -9.65 1.48
C GLY A 47 -6.70 -11.08 1.23
N TYR A 48 -6.53 -11.91 2.25
CA TYR A 48 -6.03 -13.29 2.09
C TYR A 48 -7.11 -14.25 1.60
N ARG A 49 -6.93 -14.83 0.41
CA ARG A 49 -7.81 -15.82 -0.20
C ARG A 49 -7.07 -17.12 -0.41
N PHE A 50 -7.54 -18.18 0.22
CA PHE A 50 -6.97 -19.53 0.11
C PHE A 50 -7.62 -20.39 -0.98
N ARG A 51 -8.63 -19.84 -1.65
CA ARG A 51 -9.29 -20.40 -2.83
C ARG A 51 -9.76 -19.24 -3.73
N PRO A 52 -9.64 -19.38 -5.07
CA PRO A 52 -10.20 -18.41 -6.00
C PRO A 52 -11.70 -18.20 -5.76
N GLY A 53 -12.14 -16.94 -5.71
CA GLY A 53 -13.52 -16.57 -5.46
C GLY A 53 -14.03 -16.76 -4.02
N ALA A 54 -13.17 -17.15 -3.07
CA ALA A 54 -13.53 -17.14 -1.65
C ALA A 54 -13.53 -15.70 -1.10
N GLU A 55 -14.30 -15.48 -0.04
CA GLU A 55 -14.22 -14.25 0.75
C GLU A 55 -12.81 -14.08 1.32
N PRO A 56 -12.29 -12.85 1.38
CA PRO A 56 -11.00 -12.58 1.97
C PRO A 56 -11.02 -12.79 3.49
N LEU A 57 -9.87 -13.08 4.05
CA LEU A 57 -9.65 -13.24 5.48
C LEU A 57 -8.54 -12.29 5.92
N PHE A 58 -8.61 -11.87 7.17
CA PHE A 58 -7.53 -11.15 7.83
C PHE A 58 -6.43 -12.13 8.26
N ASN A 59 -5.17 -11.70 8.11
CA ASN A 59 -4.06 -12.45 8.68
C ASN A 59 -4.11 -12.39 10.21
N SER A 60 -4.32 -13.54 10.84
CA SER A 60 -4.51 -13.63 12.29
C SER A 60 -3.31 -13.14 13.09
N THR A 61 -2.10 -13.41 12.64
CA THR A 61 -0.87 -13.02 13.33
C THR A 61 -0.69 -11.50 13.35
N ILE A 62 -0.82 -10.85 12.18
CA ILE A 62 -0.62 -9.41 12.05
C ILE A 62 -1.75 -8.65 12.73
N LEU A 63 -2.98 -9.09 12.56
CA LEU A 63 -4.14 -8.46 13.19
C LEU A 63 -4.08 -8.56 14.72
N THR A 64 -3.66 -9.70 15.26
CA THR A 64 -3.48 -9.88 16.72
C THR A 64 -2.34 -8.98 17.24
N TYR A 65 -1.28 -8.80 16.46
CA TYR A 65 -0.20 -7.86 16.80
C TYR A 65 -0.73 -6.43 16.93
N PHE A 66 -1.52 -5.96 15.95
CA PHE A 66 -2.14 -4.65 16.01
C PHE A 66 -2.99 -4.46 17.27
N PHE A 67 -3.93 -5.36 17.53
CA PHE A 67 -4.82 -5.26 18.70
C PHE A 67 -4.05 -5.29 20.03
N LYS A 68 -3.01 -6.12 20.13
CA LYS A 68 -2.16 -6.17 21.31
C LYS A 68 -1.47 -4.83 21.55
N ASN A 69 -0.86 -4.23 20.51
CA ASN A 69 -0.15 -2.96 20.66
C ASN A 69 -1.14 -1.82 20.94
N PHE A 70 -2.25 -1.75 20.24
CA PHE A 70 -3.31 -0.76 20.48
C PHE A 70 -3.79 -0.80 21.95
N ALA A 71 -4.05 -1.99 22.47
CA ALA A 71 -4.45 -2.16 23.88
C ALA A 71 -3.32 -1.82 24.87
N THR A 72 -2.05 -2.08 24.53
CA THR A 72 -0.89 -1.79 25.39
C THR A 72 -0.52 -0.31 25.38
N MET A 73 -0.87 0.41 24.32
CA MET A 73 -0.61 1.84 24.14
C MET A 73 -1.84 2.70 24.49
N ASP A 74 -2.73 2.21 25.35
CA ASP A 74 -3.92 2.93 25.83
C ASP A 74 -4.81 3.48 24.69
N GLY A 75 -5.01 2.69 23.62
CA GLY A 75 -5.86 3.05 22.49
C GLY A 75 -5.18 3.91 21.43
N MET A 76 -3.88 4.11 21.49
CA MET A 76 -3.16 4.80 20.43
C MET A 76 -2.84 3.86 19.26
N ILE A 77 -2.95 4.38 18.04
CA ILE A 77 -2.53 3.65 16.83
C ILE A 77 -1.02 3.45 16.88
N PRO A 78 -0.53 2.19 16.78
CA PRO A 78 0.91 1.94 16.75
C PRO A 78 1.56 2.57 15.52
N SER A 79 2.71 3.22 15.68
CA SER A 79 3.50 3.74 14.56
C SER A 79 4.03 2.61 13.65
N GLU A 80 4.30 1.44 14.23
CA GLU A 80 4.66 0.22 13.51
C GLU A 80 3.44 -0.70 13.38
N LEU A 81 2.89 -0.78 12.19
CA LEU A 81 1.72 -1.61 11.88
C LEU A 81 2.06 -3.09 11.68
N VAL A 82 3.35 -3.44 11.65
CA VAL A 82 3.87 -4.78 11.38
C VAL A 82 4.93 -5.16 12.39
N ASP A 83 4.85 -6.37 12.91
CA ASP A 83 5.87 -6.95 13.78
C ASP A 83 7.23 -7.04 13.05
N GLU A 84 8.31 -6.60 13.71
CA GLU A 84 9.68 -6.72 13.18
C GLU A 84 10.05 -8.18 12.83
N ASN A 85 9.51 -9.16 13.56
CA ASN A 85 9.74 -10.57 13.25
C ASN A 85 9.11 -10.96 11.91
N LEU A 86 7.96 -10.41 11.55
CA LEU A 86 7.37 -10.61 10.23
C LEU A 86 8.25 -9.99 9.14
N ARG A 87 8.83 -8.82 9.40
CA ARG A 87 9.81 -8.20 8.49
C ARG A 87 11.08 -9.04 8.36
N THR A 88 11.52 -9.72 9.42
CA THR A 88 12.70 -10.61 9.38
C THR A 88 12.41 -11.96 8.70
N ASP A 89 11.19 -12.47 8.81
CA ASP A 89 10.75 -13.65 8.03
C ASP A 89 10.74 -13.38 6.52
N ILE A 90 10.68 -12.13 6.11
CA ILE A 90 10.93 -11.67 4.75
C ILE A 90 12.38 -11.92 4.29
N GLY A 91 13.31 -12.18 5.19
CA GLY A 91 14.60 -12.77 4.86
C GLY A 91 14.49 -14.04 4.02
N TRP A 92 13.32 -14.70 4.01
CA TRP A 92 12.99 -15.78 3.09
C TRP A 92 12.78 -15.29 1.66
N ILE A 93 12.17 -14.13 1.44
CA ILE A 93 12.10 -13.51 0.09
C ILE A 93 13.51 -13.27 -0.41
N ARG A 94 14.37 -12.67 0.41
CA ARG A 94 15.79 -12.48 0.07
C ARG A 94 16.46 -13.80 -0.32
N ARG A 95 16.29 -14.87 0.44
CA ARG A 95 16.87 -16.17 0.14
C ARG A 95 16.28 -16.80 -1.13
N LEU A 96 14.99 -16.65 -1.34
CA LEU A 96 14.32 -17.14 -2.55
C LEU A 96 14.77 -16.36 -3.79
N THR A 97 15.04 -15.06 -3.64
CA THR A 97 15.32 -14.17 -4.77
C THR A 97 16.83 -13.94 -5.02
N LEU A 98 17.68 -13.91 -4.00
CA LEU A 98 19.12 -13.69 -4.18
C LEU A 98 19.84 -14.84 -4.90
N SER A 99 19.22 -16.01 -4.99
CA SER A 99 19.86 -17.19 -5.55
C SER A 99 19.66 -17.39 -7.06
N GLN A 100 18.86 -16.53 -7.78
CA GLN A 100 18.44 -16.87 -9.16
C GLN A 100 18.08 -15.70 -10.09
N GLU A 101 18.35 -15.87 -11.39
CA GLU A 101 18.11 -14.90 -12.47
C GLU A 101 16.62 -14.50 -12.66
N ASN A 102 15.65 -15.39 -12.38
CA ASN A 102 14.22 -15.12 -12.58
C ASN A 102 13.54 -14.38 -11.44
N SER A 103 14.23 -14.11 -10.34
CA SER A 103 13.67 -13.48 -9.16
C SER A 103 13.30 -12.02 -9.38
N LYS A 104 14.09 -11.32 -10.19
CA LYS A 104 13.82 -9.92 -10.55
C LYS A 104 12.54 -9.79 -11.38
N GLU A 105 12.30 -10.69 -12.33
CA GLU A 105 11.07 -10.69 -13.13
C GLU A 105 9.80 -10.89 -12.28
N MET A 106 9.89 -11.77 -11.29
CA MET A 106 8.76 -12.00 -10.37
C MET A 106 8.51 -10.82 -9.45
N LEU A 107 9.58 -10.21 -8.95
CA LEU A 107 9.48 -9.00 -8.13
C LEU A 107 8.91 -7.83 -8.94
N ASP A 108 9.39 -7.64 -10.17
CA ASP A 108 8.85 -6.65 -11.09
C ASP A 108 7.36 -6.90 -11.35
N ALA A 109 6.95 -8.15 -11.59
CA ALA A 109 5.56 -8.50 -11.81
C ALA A 109 4.65 -8.17 -10.60
N LEU A 110 5.13 -8.45 -9.37
CA LEU A 110 4.36 -8.14 -8.16
C LEU A 110 4.33 -6.64 -7.85
N VAL A 111 5.45 -5.94 -8.02
CA VAL A 111 5.57 -4.53 -7.62
C VAL A 111 5.03 -3.57 -8.70
N ILE A 112 5.28 -3.88 -9.98
CA ILE A 112 4.86 -3.02 -11.09
C ILE A 112 3.46 -3.40 -11.57
N ASP A 113 3.24 -4.69 -11.88
CA ASP A 113 2.00 -5.16 -12.51
C ASP A 113 0.94 -5.60 -11.49
N ASP A 114 1.30 -5.67 -10.20
CA ASP A 114 0.46 -6.13 -9.09
C ASP A 114 -0.12 -7.54 -9.30
N GLU A 115 0.56 -8.36 -10.10
CA GLU A 115 0.13 -9.75 -10.30
C GLU A 115 1.27 -10.69 -10.69
N LEU A 116 1.20 -11.93 -10.23
CA LEU A 116 2.14 -13.00 -10.51
C LEU A 116 1.40 -14.21 -11.09
N SER A 117 1.89 -14.72 -12.21
CA SER A 117 1.33 -15.95 -12.82
C SER A 117 1.71 -17.20 -12.02
N TYR A 118 0.77 -18.12 -11.87
CA TYR A 118 1.01 -19.43 -11.26
C TYR A 118 0.21 -20.54 -11.95
N ASN A 119 0.56 -21.78 -11.64
CA ASN A 119 -0.15 -22.96 -12.14
C ASN A 119 -0.92 -23.63 -10.99
N VAL A 120 -2.23 -23.74 -11.12
CA VAL A 120 -3.12 -24.36 -10.10
C VAL A 120 -2.70 -25.77 -9.72
N SER A 121 -2.20 -26.57 -10.68
CA SER A 121 -1.73 -27.92 -10.38
C SER A 121 -0.54 -27.97 -9.42
N ASP A 122 0.23 -26.88 -9.38
CA ASP A 122 1.41 -26.78 -8.52
C ASP A 122 1.00 -26.56 -7.06
N LEU A 123 -0.13 -25.84 -6.80
CA LEU A 123 -0.69 -25.68 -5.46
C LEU A 123 -1.19 -27.01 -4.86
N SER A 124 -1.86 -27.84 -5.66
CA SER A 124 -2.68 -28.91 -5.12
C SER A 124 -2.00 -30.30 -5.10
N SER A 125 -1.16 -30.61 -6.07
CA SER A 125 -0.67 -31.98 -6.27
C SER A 125 0.84 -32.13 -6.39
N LYS A 126 1.54 -31.05 -6.73
CA LYS A 126 2.97 -31.10 -7.03
C LYS A 126 3.86 -30.47 -5.98
N PHE A 127 3.32 -29.61 -5.12
CA PHE A 127 4.09 -28.91 -4.10
C PHE A 127 4.37 -29.79 -2.87
N ASN A 128 5.59 -29.74 -2.39
CA ASN A 128 5.99 -30.34 -1.12
C ASN A 128 7.20 -29.58 -0.54
N LYS A 129 7.58 -29.84 0.73
CA LYS A 129 8.67 -29.13 1.41
C LYS A 129 10.00 -29.10 0.66
N ARG A 130 10.30 -30.11 -0.18
CA ARG A 130 11.55 -30.15 -0.96
C ARG A 130 11.56 -29.17 -2.12
N LYS A 131 10.37 -28.76 -2.58
CA LYS A 131 10.19 -27.83 -3.70
C LYS A 131 10.06 -26.37 -3.25
N PHE A 132 10.08 -26.13 -1.96
CA PHE A 132 9.90 -24.80 -1.40
C PHE A 132 10.92 -23.79 -1.95
N PHE A 133 12.14 -24.21 -2.24
CA PHE A 133 13.21 -23.39 -2.80
C PHE A 133 13.46 -23.68 -4.30
N ASP A 134 12.59 -24.44 -4.95
CA ASP A 134 12.67 -24.66 -6.38
C ASP A 134 12.05 -23.48 -7.13
N LYS A 135 12.82 -22.89 -8.05
CA LYS A 135 12.41 -21.73 -8.85
C LYS A 135 11.06 -21.87 -9.56
N ASN A 136 10.74 -23.08 -10.00
CA ASN A 136 9.48 -23.36 -10.71
C ASN A 136 8.26 -23.30 -9.78
N PHE A 137 8.46 -23.29 -8.47
CA PHE A 137 7.42 -23.27 -7.44
C PHE A 137 7.41 -22.00 -6.59
N TYR A 138 8.20 -20.99 -6.92
CA TYR A 138 8.26 -19.74 -6.13
C TYR A 138 6.91 -19.05 -5.91
N PRO A 139 6.04 -18.91 -6.93
CA PRO A 139 4.72 -18.33 -6.68
C PRO A 139 3.95 -19.07 -5.59
N VAL A 140 4.04 -20.41 -5.61
CA VAL A 140 3.40 -21.28 -4.62
C VAL A 140 4.07 -21.15 -3.25
N SER A 141 5.38 -21.03 -3.21
CA SER A 141 6.12 -20.82 -1.96
C SER A 141 5.77 -19.49 -1.30
N LEU A 142 5.68 -18.41 -2.07
CA LEU A 142 5.24 -17.10 -1.59
C LEU A 142 3.80 -17.14 -1.05
N PHE A 143 2.91 -17.88 -1.71
CA PHE A 143 1.55 -18.08 -1.23
C PHE A 143 1.52 -18.83 0.12
N TYR A 144 2.27 -19.92 0.28
CA TYR A 144 2.33 -20.66 1.55
C TYR A 144 3.01 -19.89 2.68
N LEU A 145 3.86 -18.92 2.36
CA LEU A 145 4.43 -17.96 3.33
C LEU A 145 3.47 -16.82 3.70
N GLY A 146 2.27 -16.77 3.09
CA GLY A 146 1.34 -15.66 3.31
C GLY A 146 1.79 -14.34 2.69
N MET A 147 2.68 -14.38 1.69
CA MET A 147 3.24 -13.19 1.04
C MET A 147 2.45 -12.77 -0.20
N THR A 148 1.69 -13.69 -0.78
CA THR A 148 0.75 -13.46 -1.88
C THR A 148 -0.58 -14.13 -1.58
N THR A 149 -1.61 -13.74 -2.31
CA THR A 149 -2.95 -14.30 -2.21
C THR A 149 -3.51 -14.64 -3.60
N LEU A 150 -4.55 -15.49 -3.66
CA LEU A 150 -5.15 -15.91 -4.91
C LEU A 150 -6.15 -14.86 -5.42
N ARG A 151 -5.87 -14.26 -6.58
CA ARG A 151 -6.84 -13.43 -7.30
C ARG A 151 -7.82 -14.30 -8.09
N ASN A 152 -7.30 -15.28 -8.82
CA ASN A 152 -8.07 -16.25 -9.61
C ASN A 152 -7.23 -17.53 -9.82
N ASN A 153 -7.66 -18.41 -10.75
CA ASN A 153 -6.98 -19.69 -11.04
C ASN A 153 -5.61 -19.55 -11.74
N TYR A 154 -5.20 -18.34 -12.11
CA TYR A 154 -3.98 -18.09 -12.89
C TYR A 154 -3.09 -17.00 -12.32
N ARG A 155 -3.63 -16.19 -11.41
CA ARG A 155 -2.96 -15.00 -10.87
C ARG A 155 -2.99 -14.95 -9.37
N MET A 156 -1.84 -14.62 -8.78
CA MET A 156 -1.66 -14.21 -7.40
C MET A 156 -1.37 -12.72 -7.36
N VAL A 157 -1.74 -12.06 -6.25
CA VAL A 157 -1.54 -10.63 -6.02
C VAL A 157 -1.02 -10.39 -4.60
N LEU A 158 -0.59 -9.18 -4.31
CA LEU A 158 -0.30 -8.77 -2.94
C LEU A 158 -1.63 -8.56 -2.18
N PRO A 159 -1.78 -9.13 -0.97
CA PRO A 159 -3.08 -9.11 -0.28
C PRO A 159 -3.48 -7.71 0.22
N ASN A 160 -2.53 -6.90 0.70
CA ASN A 160 -2.80 -5.66 1.42
C ASN A 160 -1.60 -4.69 1.41
N LEU A 161 -1.78 -3.52 2.03
CA LEU A 161 -0.74 -2.48 2.09
C LEU A 161 0.51 -2.91 2.84
N THR A 162 0.36 -3.70 3.88
CA THR A 162 1.50 -4.27 4.61
C THR A 162 2.41 -5.06 3.68
N MET A 163 1.86 -5.97 2.88
CA MET A 163 2.66 -6.73 1.92
C MET A 163 3.21 -5.84 0.80
N ARG A 164 2.45 -4.85 0.33
CA ARG A 164 2.94 -3.87 -0.67
C ARG A 164 4.16 -3.10 -0.17
N SER A 165 4.12 -2.58 1.07
CA SER A 165 5.25 -1.88 1.69
C SER A 165 6.50 -2.77 1.75
N ILE A 166 6.33 -4.00 2.19
CA ILE A 166 7.40 -4.99 2.32
C ILE A 166 8.04 -5.32 0.96
N TYR A 167 7.23 -5.57 -0.06
CA TYR A 167 7.73 -5.87 -1.41
C TYR A 167 8.38 -4.66 -2.06
N MET A 168 7.88 -3.45 -1.80
CA MET A 168 8.49 -2.20 -2.29
C MET A 168 9.84 -1.95 -1.63
N ASP A 169 9.96 -2.15 -0.31
CA ASP A 169 11.23 -2.04 0.41
C ASP A 169 12.28 -3.02 -0.15
N TYR A 170 11.86 -4.25 -0.40
CA TYR A 170 12.71 -5.26 -1.03
C TYR A 170 13.06 -4.90 -2.49
N TYR A 171 12.13 -4.36 -3.27
CA TYR A 171 12.37 -3.85 -4.62
C TYR A 171 13.41 -2.74 -4.63
N ASN A 172 13.34 -1.83 -3.65
CA ASN A 172 14.30 -0.76 -3.46
C ASN A 172 15.71 -1.32 -3.19
N GLU A 173 15.82 -2.30 -2.30
CA GLU A 173 17.09 -2.96 -1.99
C GLU A 173 17.71 -3.62 -3.23
N MET A 174 16.91 -4.38 -3.99
CA MET A 174 17.37 -5.09 -5.19
C MET A 174 17.80 -4.15 -6.33
N ASN A 175 17.22 -2.96 -6.40
CA ASN A 175 17.57 -1.95 -7.39
C ASN A 175 18.59 -0.93 -6.86
N HIS A 176 19.17 -1.18 -5.66
CA HIS A 176 20.16 -0.31 -5.02
C HIS A 176 19.68 1.13 -4.82
N ILE A 177 18.37 1.29 -4.53
CA ILE A 177 17.80 2.59 -4.20
C ILE A 177 18.23 2.95 -2.78
N GLU A 178 18.96 4.03 -2.66
CA GLU A 178 19.48 4.48 -1.37
C GLU A 178 18.37 5.03 -0.48
N GLY A 179 18.17 4.40 0.67
CA GLY A 179 17.30 4.88 1.75
C GLY A 179 17.99 5.91 2.66
N ASN A 180 18.90 6.74 2.12
CA ASN A 180 19.62 7.73 2.92
C ASN A 180 18.67 8.77 3.49
N ALA A 181 18.46 8.76 4.80
CA ALA A 181 17.55 9.65 5.52
C ALA A 181 17.85 11.14 5.23
N GLN A 182 19.10 11.53 5.02
CA GLN A 182 19.47 12.91 4.72
C GLN A 182 18.83 13.46 3.43
N ARG A 183 18.42 12.60 2.52
CA ARG A 183 17.72 13.00 1.28
C ARG A 183 16.25 13.29 1.49
N TYR A 184 15.65 12.69 2.49
CA TYR A 184 14.20 12.69 2.67
C TYR A 184 13.76 13.46 3.92
N VAL A 185 14.35 13.19 5.08
CA VAL A 185 13.94 13.73 6.37
C VAL A 185 13.69 15.25 6.35
N PRO A 186 14.56 16.11 5.80
CA PRO A 186 14.32 17.56 5.82
C PRO A 186 13.02 18.00 5.12
N THR A 187 12.60 17.26 4.07
CA THR A 187 11.35 17.56 3.35
C THR A 187 10.15 17.11 4.15
N TYR A 188 10.24 15.92 4.76
CA TYR A 188 9.14 15.35 5.56
C TYR A 188 8.96 16.10 6.88
N GLU A 189 10.03 16.52 7.56
CA GLU A 189 9.96 17.44 8.72
C GLU A 189 9.28 18.77 8.34
N ARG A 190 9.70 19.39 7.25
CA ARG A 190 9.05 20.62 6.78
C ARG A 190 7.57 20.40 6.45
N PHE A 191 7.22 19.25 5.87
CA PHE A 191 5.82 18.92 5.63
C PHE A 191 5.00 18.86 6.92
N THR A 192 5.54 18.32 8.00
CA THR A 192 4.83 18.30 9.28
C THR A 192 4.58 19.71 9.85
N GLU A 193 5.43 20.67 9.52
CA GLU A 193 5.27 22.08 9.95
C GLU A 193 4.35 22.88 9.01
N GLU A 194 4.63 22.85 7.71
CA GLU A 194 4.00 23.72 6.71
C GLU A 194 2.74 23.09 6.06
N ARG A 195 2.60 21.78 6.11
CA ARG A 195 1.50 20.98 5.50
C ARG A 195 1.35 21.19 3.98
N ARG A 196 2.44 21.55 3.28
CA ARG A 196 2.47 21.73 1.83
C ARG A 196 2.80 20.41 1.15
N PHE A 197 1.92 19.96 0.26
CA PHE A 197 2.04 18.66 -0.39
C PHE A 197 3.04 18.64 -1.55
N GLU A 198 3.09 19.70 -2.34
CA GLU A 198 3.96 19.80 -3.53
C GLU A 198 5.44 19.46 -3.26
N PRO A 199 6.09 19.91 -2.16
CA PRO A 199 7.47 19.54 -1.85
C PRO A 199 7.68 18.04 -1.64
N LEU A 200 6.68 17.29 -1.19
CA LEU A 200 6.77 15.83 -1.10
C LEU A 200 6.87 15.19 -2.48
N VAL A 201 6.06 15.66 -3.42
CA VAL A 201 6.08 15.19 -4.82
C VAL A 201 7.42 15.55 -5.48
N GLN A 202 7.93 16.75 -5.25
CA GLN A 202 9.24 17.18 -5.74
C GLN A 202 10.36 16.27 -5.23
N ASN A 203 10.40 16.03 -3.92
CA ASN A 203 11.40 15.18 -3.28
C ASN A 203 11.31 13.74 -3.79
N TYR A 204 10.09 13.21 -3.90
CA TYR A 204 9.85 11.89 -4.48
C TYR A 204 10.40 11.78 -5.91
N PHE A 205 10.11 12.75 -6.76
CA PHE A 205 10.60 12.74 -8.13
C PHE A 205 12.13 12.88 -8.21
N GLU A 206 12.71 13.85 -7.51
CA GLU A 206 14.13 14.17 -7.60
C GLU A 206 15.02 13.18 -6.84
N GLN A 207 14.62 12.80 -5.63
CA GLN A 207 15.46 12.00 -4.73
C GLN A 207 15.17 10.49 -4.82
N TYR A 208 13.94 10.09 -5.10
CA TYR A 208 13.60 8.67 -5.22
C TYR A 208 13.61 8.22 -6.69
N LEU A 209 12.73 8.76 -7.54
CA LEU A 209 12.66 8.36 -8.96
C LEU A 209 13.95 8.69 -9.71
N GLY A 210 14.64 9.76 -9.34
CA GLY A 210 15.92 10.15 -9.93
C GLY A 210 17.06 9.12 -9.78
N GLN A 211 16.91 8.14 -8.90
CA GLN A 211 17.88 7.06 -8.73
C GLN A 211 17.73 5.93 -9.77
N PHE A 212 16.55 5.84 -10.41
CA PHE A 212 16.31 4.78 -11.38
C PHE A 212 16.93 5.09 -12.75
N PRO A 213 17.53 4.10 -13.42
CA PRO A 213 18.01 4.26 -14.79
C PRO A 213 16.83 4.48 -15.75
N ALA A 214 17.10 5.20 -16.85
CA ALA A 214 16.06 5.63 -17.79
C ALA A 214 15.17 4.50 -18.33
N GLN A 215 15.72 3.30 -18.49
CA GLN A 215 14.99 2.12 -19.00
C GLN A 215 13.86 1.66 -18.08
N VAL A 216 13.95 1.95 -16.77
CA VAL A 216 12.91 1.58 -15.80
C VAL A 216 11.61 2.33 -16.09
N PHE A 217 11.71 3.57 -16.56
CA PHE A 217 10.54 4.41 -16.88
C PHE A 217 9.72 3.90 -18.08
N ASP A 218 10.27 3.00 -18.90
CA ASP A 218 9.50 2.31 -19.93
C ASP A 218 8.65 1.18 -19.39
N ARG A 219 8.97 0.65 -18.20
CA ARG A 219 8.30 -0.51 -17.57
C ARG A 219 7.31 -0.09 -16.50
N ILE A 220 7.67 0.84 -15.61
CA ILE A 220 6.82 1.29 -14.53
C ILE A 220 5.51 1.90 -15.04
N ASN A 221 4.53 1.92 -14.18
CA ASN A 221 3.16 2.37 -14.43
C ASN A 221 2.62 3.15 -13.22
N GLU A 222 1.37 3.52 -13.27
CA GLU A 222 0.67 4.28 -12.24
C GLU A 222 0.63 3.52 -10.89
N ASN A 223 0.46 2.20 -10.93
CA ASN A 223 0.51 1.37 -9.73
C ASN A 223 1.86 1.45 -9.01
N PHE A 224 2.96 1.38 -9.76
CA PHE A 224 4.30 1.55 -9.20
C PHE A 224 4.48 2.92 -8.53
N ILE A 225 4.01 4.00 -9.19
CA ILE A 225 4.13 5.36 -8.65
C ILE A 225 3.41 5.48 -7.31
N ARG A 226 2.15 5.06 -7.23
CA ARG A 226 1.38 5.16 -5.98
C ARG A 226 1.91 4.25 -4.86
N CYS A 227 2.35 3.03 -5.18
CA CYS A 227 2.90 2.11 -4.18
C CYS A 227 4.25 2.59 -3.63
N SER A 228 5.14 3.11 -4.49
CA SER A 228 6.44 3.62 -4.06
C SER A 228 6.33 4.96 -3.32
N PHE A 229 5.40 5.83 -3.73
CA PHE A 229 5.10 7.05 -2.99
C PHE A 229 4.50 6.75 -1.61
N PHE A 230 3.57 5.79 -1.54
CA PHE A 230 3.03 5.29 -0.28
C PHE A 230 4.13 4.76 0.65
N GLU A 231 5.00 3.89 0.17
CA GLU A 231 6.09 3.32 0.98
C GLU A 231 6.97 4.42 1.56
N LEU A 232 7.34 5.41 0.74
CA LEU A 232 8.15 6.53 1.19
C LEU A 232 7.43 7.42 2.21
N CYS A 233 6.14 7.73 1.99
CA CYS A 233 5.34 8.48 2.96
C CYS A 233 5.15 7.69 4.26
N SER A 234 4.86 6.40 4.20
CA SER A 234 4.66 5.58 5.39
C SER A 234 5.92 5.49 6.25
N ARG A 235 7.09 5.48 5.65
CA ARG A 235 8.38 5.46 6.35
C ARG A 235 8.62 6.69 7.23
N TYR A 236 8.15 7.86 6.81
CA TYR A 236 8.46 9.14 7.49
C TYR A 236 7.26 9.80 8.17
N LEU A 237 6.03 9.41 7.82
CA LEU A 237 4.81 10.06 8.29
C LEU A 237 3.84 9.13 9.04
N SER A 238 4.21 7.87 9.28
CA SER A 238 3.33 6.90 9.97
C SER A 238 2.96 7.27 11.41
N SER A 239 3.73 8.17 12.05
CA SER A 239 3.38 8.72 13.37
C SER A 239 2.31 9.82 13.31
N TYR A 240 1.98 10.33 12.13
CA TYR A 240 1.08 11.46 11.91
C TYR A 240 -0.13 11.11 11.06
N TYR A 241 0.04 10.19 10.11
CA TYR A 241 -0.98 9.82 9.12
C TYR A 241 -1.10 8.31 8.98
N THR A 242 -2.31 7.87 8.74
CA THR A 242 -2.61 6.55 8.16
C THR A 242 -2.73 6.68 6.65
N PHE A 243 -2.59 5.57 5.92
CA PHE A 243 -2.54 5.56 4.47
C PHE A 243 -3.50 4.55 3.88
N ALA A 244 -3.98 4.86 2.67
CA ALA A 244 -4.74 3.95 1.86
C ALA A 244 -4.34 4.07 0.38
N ILE A 245 -4.42 2.95 -0.34
CA ILE A 245 -4.25 2.88 -1.79
C ILE A 245 -5.47 2.17 -2.37
N GLU A 246 -5.96 2.64 -3.50
CA GLU A 246 -7.10 2.04 -4.20
C GLU A 246 -8.35 1.90 -3.33
N GLN A 247 -8.66 2.94 -2.55
CA GLN A 247 -9.89 2.98 -1.76
C GLN A 247 -11.11 2.90 -2.67
N ASN A 248 -11.98 1.92 -2.38
CA ASN A 248 -13.26 1.81 -3.05
C ASN A 248 -14.22 2.90 -2.53
N ASN A 249 -14.49 3.89 -3.37
CA ASN A 249 -15.49 4.91 -3.15
C ASN A 249 -16.73 4.64 -4.01
N SER A 250 -17.87 5.26 -3.71
CA SER A 250 -19.07 5.14 -4.53
C SER A 250 -18.86 5.65 -5.98
N ALA A 251 -17.91 6.56 -6.16
CA ALA A 251 -17.52 7.14 -7.45
C ALA A 251 -16.37 6.41 -8.17
N GLY A 252 -15.79 5.35 -7.57
CA GLY A 252 -14.65 4.60 -8.12
C GLY A 252 -13.59 4.30 -7.07
N ARG A 253 -12.31 4.37 -7.47
CA ARG A 253 -11.17 4.14 -6.57
C ARG A 253 -10.26 5.36 -6.55
N SER A 254 -9.98 5.91 -5.36
CA SER A 254 -8.91 6.90 -5.18
C SER A 254 -7.55 6.20 -5.24
N ASP A 255 -6.55 6.83 -5.84
CA ASP A 255 -5.22 6.22 -5.98
C ASP A 255 -4.46 6.17 -4.66
N PHE A 256 -4.48 7.27 -3.90
CA PHE A 256 -3.76 7.38 -2.65
C PHE A 256 -4.48 8.35 -1.71
N GLU A 257 -4.54 7.97 -0.45
CA GLU A 257 -5.14 8.77 0.62
C GLU A 257 -4.24 8.75 1.84
N MET A 258 -4.12 9.89 2.51
CA MET A 258 -3.45 10.01 3.80
C MET A 258 -4.33 10.79 4.77
N THR A 259 -4.66 10.15 5.88
CA THR A 259 -5.60 10.64 6.88
C THR A 259 -4.91 10.84 8.23
N GLY A 260 -5.05 12.00 8.81
CA GLY A 260 -4.41 12.36 10.07
C GLY A 260 -4.89 11.50 11.23
N ILE A 261 -3.94 11.00 12.02
CA ILE A 261 -4.19 10.07 13.13
C ILE A 261 -4.92 10.79 14.29
N PRO A 262 -5.97 10.19 14.88
CA PRO A 262 -6.61 10.68 16.10
C PRO A 262 -5.60 10.93 17.22
N GLY A 263 -5.79 12.03 17.98
CA GLY A 263 -4.87 12.42 19.06
C GLY A 263 -3.62 13.18 18.61
N THR A 264 -3.45 13.42 17.31
CA THR A 264 -2.39 14.27 16.76
C THR A 264 -2.96 15.61 16.28
N ASP A 265 -2.09 16.62 16.06
CA ASP A 265 -2.46 17.91 15.46
C ASP A 265 -2.91 17.79 13.99
N TYR A 266 -2.76 16.58 13.41
CA TYR A 266 -3.13 16.24 12.03
C TYR A 266 -4.52 15.61 11.94
N TYR A 267 -5.13 15.27 13.07
CA TYR A 267 -6.46 14.68 13.09
C TYR A 267 -7.45 15.52 12.27
N LYS A 268 -8.23 14.87 11.44
CA LYS A 268 -9.15 15.46 10.46
C LYS A 268 -8.48 16.13 9.22
N ASP A 269 -7.15 16.16 9.10
CA ASP A 269 -6.48 16.52 7.85
C ASP A 269 -6.49 15.29 6.94
N ASP A 270 -7.19 15.37 5.81
CA ASP A 270 -7.32 14.29 4.85
C ASP A 270 -6.88 14.76 3.46
N ARG A 271 -6.08 13.93 2.78
CA ARG A 271 -5.49 14.26 1.49
C ARG A 271 -5.72 13.14 0.51
N LEU A 272 -6.47 13.45 -0.52
CA LEU A 272 -6.76 12.58 -1.65
C LEU A 272 -5.83 12.95 -2.80
N VAL A 273 -5.14 11.96 -3.35
CA VAL A 273 -4.19 12.17 -4.45
C VAL A 273 -4.54 11.23 -5.60
N GLU A 274 -4.71 11.82 -6.77
CA GLU A 274 -4.84 11.11 -8.03
C GLU A 274 -3.51 11.18 -8.76
N PHE A 275 -2.89 10.03 -9.00
CA PHE A 275 -1.66 9.91 -9.75
C PHE A 275 -1.94 9.60 -11.22
N LYS A 276 -1.19 10.22 -12.11
CA LYS A 276 -1.14 9.85 -13.53
C LYS A 276 0.28 9.67 -13.99
N TYR A 277 0.54 8.56 -14.64
CA TYR A 277 1.86 8.25 -15.17
C TYR A 277 1.85 8.34 -16.70
N PHE A 278 2.77 9.16 -17.23
CA PHE A 278 2.93 9.36 -18.68
C PHE A 278 4.32 8.91 -19.14
N LYS A 279 4.35 8.15 -20.22
CA LYS A 279 5.61 7.74 -20.86
C LYS A 279 6.36 8.92 -21.48
N ALA A 280 7.66 8.76 -21.71
CA ALA A 280 8.53 9.84 -22.21
C ALA A 280 8.01 10.54 -23.49
N LYS A 281 7.31 9.81 -24.38
CA LYS A 281 6.72 10.37 -25.61
C LYS A 281 5.58 11.37 -25.37
N GLU A 282 4.95 11.31 -24.20
CA GLU A 282 3.82 12.17 -23.83
C GLU A 282 4.27 13.32 -22.92
N ALA A 283 5.48 13.24 -22.39
CA ALA A 283 5.99 14.10 -21.33
C ALA A 283 5.92 15.59 -21.70
N GLU A 284 6.38 15.97 -22.88
CA GLU A 284 6.40 17.37 -23.32
C GLU A 284 4.99 17.97 -23.32
N ARG A 285 4.03 17.24 -23.88
CA ARG A 285 2.62 17.67 -23.94
C ARG A 285 2.03 17.80 -22.54
N MET A 286 2.28 16.85 -21.64
CA MET A 286 1.71 16.86 -20.28
C MET A 286 2.36 17.91 -19.39
N LEU A 287 3.65 18.14 -19.52
CA LEU A 287 4.39 19.16 -18.78
C LEU A 287 4.06 20.58 -19.25
N ALA A 288 3.60 20.75 -20.48
CA ALA A 288 3.15 22.06 -21.01
C ALA A 288 1.78 22.50 -20.47
N LEU A 289 0.99 21.60 -19.87
CA LEU A 289 -0.31 21.96 -19.32
C LEU A 289 -0.17 22.95 -18.15
N SER A 290 -0.98 24.01 -18.15
CA SER A 290 -1.13 24.93 -17.02
C SER A 290 -2.00 24.30 -15.93
N ASP A 291 -3.03 23.57 -16.33
CA ASP A 291 -4.06 22.98 -15.48
C ASP A 291 -4.17 21.48 -15.76
N PRO A 292 -4.63 20.67 -14.78
CA PRO A 292 -4.85 19.25 -15.00
C PRO A 292 -6.00 19.00 -15.99
N ARG A 293 -6.07 17.82 -16.56
CA ARG A 293 -7.14 17.45 -17.46
C ARG A 293 -8.50 17.46 -16.75
N PRO A 294 -9.57 17.94 -17.38
CA PRO A 294 -10.91 18.03 -16.76
C PRO A 294 -11.43 16.69 -16.23
N GLU A 295 -11.13 15.58 -16.92
CA GLU A 295 -11.51 14.24 -16.48
C GLU A 295 -10.84 13.83 -15.16
N ASP A 296 -9.57 14.17 -14.96
CA ASP A 296 -8.84 13.86 -13.72
C ASP A 296 -9.35 14.74 -12.56
N VAL A 297 -9.69 16.00 -12.85
CA VAL A 297 -10.35 16.91 -11.88
C VAL A 297 -11.69 16.34 -11.44
N ALA A 298 -12.53 15.94 -12.39
CA ALA A 298 -13.84 15.38 -12.08
C ALA A 298 -13.74 14.11 -11.22
N GLN A 299 -12.74 13.27 -11.50
CA GLN A 299 -12.49 12.04 -10.77
C GLN A 299 -12.13 12.33 -9.31
N VAL A 300 -11.10 13.14 -9.04
CA VAL A 300 -10.64 13.41 -7.67
C VAL A 300 -11.69 14.19 -6.85
N LEU A 301 -12.45 15.07 -7.47
CA LEU A 301 -13.53 15.80 -6.79
C LEU A 301 -14.71 14.88 -6.43
N ALA A 302 -14.99 13.86 -7.24
CA ALA A 302 -15.99 12.86 -6.89
C ALA A 302 -15.58 12.05 -5.65
N TYR A 303 -14.31 11.70 -5.53
CA TYR A 303 -13.78 11.04 -4.33
C TYR A 303 -13.84 11.95 -3.10
N ALA A 304 -13.44 13.20 -3.25
CA ALA A 304 -13.50 14.18 -2.15
C ALA A 304 -14.93 14.38 -1.63
N LYS A 305 -15.91 14.34 -2.52
CA LYS A 305 -17.32 14.40 -2.15
C LYS A 305 -17.74 13.17 -1.34
N ASP A 306 -17.39 11.96 -1.80
CA ASP A 306 -17.69 10.69 -1.10
C ASP A 306 -17.05 10.65 0.29
N THR A 307 -15.79 11.06 0.41
CA THR A 307 -15.10 11.15 1.71
C THR A 307 -15.78 12.15 2.65
N LYS A 308 -16.17 13.33 2.16
CA LYS A 308 -16.89 14.33 2.97
C LYS A 308 -18.29 13.88 3.38
N GLU A 309 -18.96 13.06 2.58
CA GLU A 309 -20.24 12.47 2.95
C GLU A 309 -20.09 11.42 4.09
N LYS A 310 -19.02 10.63 4.06
CA LYS A 310 -18.70 9.66 5.11
C LYS A 310 -18.16 10.31 6.38
N PHE A 311 -17.30 11.29 6.24
CA PHE A 311 -16.59 11.98 7.31
C PHE A 311 -16.77 13.51 7.19
N PRO A 312 -17.93 14.08 7.53
CA PRO A 312 -18.23 15.51 7.32
C PRO A 312 -17.31 16.46 8.07
N TYR A 313 -16.62 15.97 9.09
CA TYR A 313 -15.71 16.76 9.93
C TYR A 313 -14.26 16.76 9.40
N TYR A 314 -13.97 16.08 8.30
CA TYR A 314 -12.63 16.07 7.69
C TYR A 314 -12.37 17.34 6.84
N HIS A 315 -11.14 17.81 6.92
CA HIS A 315 -10.60 18.83 6.04
C HIS A 315 -9.96 18.18 4.82
N VAL A 316 -10.79 17.82 3.86
CA VAL A 316 -10.36 17.12 2.64
C VAL A 316 -9.71 18.08 1.67
N ARG A 317 -8.45 17.81 1.29
CA ARG A 317 -7.71 18.46 0.23
C ARG A 317 -7.44 17.47 -0.89
N SER A 318 -7.61 17.88 -2.12
CA SER A 318 -7.47 17.03 -3.29
C SER A 318 -6.30 17.47 -4.14
N TYR A 319 -5.51 16.49 -4.60
CA TYR A 319 -4.33 16.76 -5.42
C TYR A 319 -4.35 15.88 -6.67
N ILE A 320 -3.84 16.42 -7.77
CA ILE A 320 -3.56 15.68 -9.00
C ILE A 320 -2.08 15.77 -9.26
N VAL A 321 -1.44 14.62 -9.43
CA VAL A 321 0.00 14.50 -9.63
C VAL A 321 0.28 13.80 -10.96
N TYR A 322 0.95 14.49 -11.86
CA TYR A 322 1.44 13.91 -13.10
C TYR A 322 2.93 13.62 -12.98
N ILE A 323 3.30 12.36 -13.20
CA ILE A 323 4.69 11.93 -13.33
C ILE A 323 4.93 11.60 -14.80
N CYS A 324 5.83 12.34 -15.42
CA CYS A 324 6.13 12.24 -16.85
C CYS A 324 7.47 11.54 -17.06
N ALA A 325 7.48 10.22 -16.92
CA ALA A 325 8.70 9.39 -16.95
C ALA A 325 9.84 10.02 -16.10
N ASN A 326 11.03 10.15 -16.64
CA ASN A 326 12.17 10.85 -16.02
C ASN A 326 12.32 12.30 -16.50
N LYS A 327 11.28 12.90 -17.09
CA LYS A 327 11.35 14.24 -17.71
C LYS A 327 10.85 15.34 -16.80
N GLY A 328 9.94 15.04 -15.88
CA GLY A 328 9.39 16.03 -14.97
C GLY A 328 8.10 15.56 -14.31
N TRP A 329 7.54 16.44 -13.53
CA TRP A 329 6.31 16.22 -12.78
C TRP A 329 5.47 17.51 -12.72
N LYS A 330 4.21 17.35 -12.38
CA LYS A 330 3.26 18.44 -12.05
C LYS A 330 2.44 18.03 -10.84
N CYS A 331 2.09 19.03 -10.02
CA CYS A 331 1.19 18.84 -8.90
C CYS A 331 0.23 20.04 -8.82
N TRP A 332 -1.05 19.76 -8.71
CA TRP A 332 -2.09 20.79 -8.53
C TRP A 332 -2.94 20.43 -7.32
N GLU A 333 -3.20 21.41 -6.47
CA GLU A 333 -4.26 21.32 -5.48
C GLU A 333 -5.58 21.71 -6.15
N VAL A 334 -6.59 20.86 -6.03
CA VAL A 334 -7.89 21.03 -6.65
C VAL A 334 -8.93 21.26 -5.59
N THR A 335 -9.63 22.37 -5.66
CA THR A 335 -10.74 22.70 -4.76
C THR A 335 -12.07 22.53 -5.47
N PRO A 336 -13.14 22.08 -4.76
CA PRO A 336 -14.50 21.97 -5.31
C PRO A 336 -15.04 23.29 -5.84
#